data_239cf52c69ffb2dc1f5e8b72dd51d2db
#
_entry.id   239cf52c69ffb2dc1f5e8b72dd51d2db
#
_cell.length_a   1.000
_cell.length_b   1.000
_cell.length_c   1.000
_cell.angle_alpha   90.00
_cell.angle_beta   90.00
_cell.angle_gamma   90.00
#
_symmetry.space_group_name_H-M   'P 1'
#
loop_
_entity.id
_entity.type
_entity.pdbx_description
1 polymer ?
#
loop_
_entity_poly.entity_id
_entity_poly.type
_entity_poly.pdbx_seq_one_letter_code
_entity_poly.pdbx_strand_id
1 'polypeptide(L)'
;MAMTSATQRKLPDVVVTGVAMTTALGTDVDTTWQALLDGRSGIRLLEDESITRYDLPVRIGGHLLETFDDQLSEHEVEHLSYVQRMAMVLSRRVWRDAGEPDVDTRRLAVSIGTGAGGVERLVFAYDDLRAGGVEAVAPDTVPMYVPSGASTAVAVERHAGAGVFTPVSACASGSEGVAAAWRQIVLGEADIAICGG
;
A
#
# COMPACT_ATOMS: atom_id res chain seq x y z
N MET A 1 -32.32 18.10 38.09
CA MET A 1 -32.11 17.97 36.65
C MET A 1 -31.44 16.60 36.46
N ALA A 2 -32.21 15.57 36.09
CA ALA A 2 -31.69 14.21 35.96
C ALA A 2 -30.87 14.12 34.68
N MET A 3 -29.58 13.75 34.81
CA MET A 3 -28.73 13.39 33.67
C MET A 3 -29.28 12.11 33.05
N THR A 4 -29.90 12.22 31.87
CA THR A 4 -30.29 11.07 31.06
C THR A 4 -29.05 10.27 30.77
N SER A 5 -29.03 9.02 31.22
CA SER A 5 -28.00 8.02 30.87
C SER A 5 -27.90 7.94 29.37
N ALA A 6 -26.77 8.39 28.80
CA ALA A 6 -26.49 8.18 27.39
C ALA A 6 -26.42 6.66 27.17
N THR A 7 -27.37 6.13 26.43
CA THR A 7 -27.37 4.73 26.01
C THR A 7 -26.06 4.53 25.21
N GLN A 8 -25.15 3.75 25.77
CA GLN A 8 -23.86 3.45 25.12
C GLN A 8 -24.17 2.67 23.83
N ARG A 9 -24.02 3.35 22.69
CA ARG A 9 -24.25 2.73 21.36
C ARG A 9 -23.24 1.59 21.21
N LYS A 10 -23.73 0.36 21.12
CA LYS A 10 -22.86 -0.79 20.84
C LYS A 10 -22.31 -0.61 19.42
N LEU A 11 -20.99 -0.51 19.32
CA LEU A 11 -20.31 -0.45 18.02
C LEU A 11 -20.43 -1.82 17.31
N PRO A 12 -20.48 -1.84 15.98
CA PRO A 12 -20.46 -3.09 15.23
C PRO A 12 -19.11 -3.80 15.43
N ASP A 13 -19.14 -5.11 15.38
CA ASP A 13 -17.92 -5.91 15.32
C ASP A 13 -17.34 -5.80 13.89
N VAL A 14 -16.06 -5.46 13.80
CA VAL A 14 -15.32 -5.40 12.53
C VAL A 14 -14.31 -6.54 12.52
N VAL A 15 -14.30 -7.31 11.46
CA VAL A 15 -13.47 -8.51 11.32
C VAL A 15 -12.55 -8.40 10.12
N VAL A 16 -11.42 -9.09 10.16
CA VAL A 16 -10.52 -9.26 9.03
C VAL A 16 -10.98 -10.49 8.25
N THR A 17 -11.31 -10.32 6.98
CA THR A 17 -11.83 -11.38 6.10
C THR A 17 -10.80 -11.88 5.10
N GLY A 18 -9.71 -11.15 4.89
CA GLY A 18 -8.60 -11.57 4.03
C GLY A 18 -7.32 -10.86 4.41
N VAL A 19 -6.19 -11.52 4.14
CA VAL A 19 -4.84 -10.99 4.40
C VAL A 19 -3.94 -11.31 3.21
N ALA A 20 -3.20 -10.31 2.75
CA ALA A 20 -2.11 -10.49 1.79
C ALA A 20 -0.87 -9.77 2.29
N MET A 21 0.29 -10.38 2.07
CA MET A 21 1.55 -9.88 2.60
C MET A 21 2.69 -10.22 1.63
N THR A 22 3.66 -9.32 1.55
CA THR A 22 4.99 -9.58 1.00
C THR A 22 6.02 -8.90 1.88
N THR A 23 7.11 -9.59 2.16
CA THR A 23 8.16 -9.13 3.06
C THR A 23 9.55 -9.58 2.59
N ALA A 24 10.58 -9.14 3.27
CA ALA A 24 11.93 -9.66 3.07
C ALA A 24 12.11 -11.13 3.54
N LEU A 25 11.07 -11.72 4.14
CA LEU A 25 11.08 -13.11 4.65
C LEU A 25 10.24 -14.06 3.82
N GLY A 26 9.24 -13.56 3.10
CA GLY A 26 8.33 -14.38 2.30
C GLY A 26 7.46 -13.53 1.38
N THR A 27 6.89 -14.17 0.36
CA THR A 27 6.01 -13.54 -0.65
C THR A 27 4.52 -13.69 -0.33
N ASP A 28 4.23 -14.34 0.79
CA ASP A 28 2.88 -14.57 1.31
C ASP A 28 2.88 -14.64 2.85
N VAL A 29 1.68 -14.76 3.43
CA VAL A 29 1.48 -14.79 4.88
C VAL A 29 2.16 -15.99 5.52
N ASP A 30 1.96 -17.19 4.95
CA ASP A 30 2.43 -18.45 5.55
C ASP A 30 3.96 -18.54 5.54
N THR A 31 4.59 -18.23 4.42
CA THR A 31 6.06 -18.24 4.29
C THR A 31 6.70 -17.18 5.17
N THR A 32 6.10 -15.98 5.27
CA THR A 32 6.57 -14.93 6.18
C THR A 32 6.44 -15.35 7.64
N TRP A 33 5.29 -15.91 8.02
CA TRP A 33 5.03 -16.35 9.38
C TRP A 33 5.95 -17.48 9.81
N GLN A 34 6.13 -18.49 8.95
CA GLN A 34 7.06 -19.58 9.22
C GLN A 34 8.50 -19.09 9.37
N ALA A 35 8.93 -18.16 8.52
CA ALA A 35 10.26 -17.57 8.63
C ALA A 35 10.48 -16.82 9.94
N LEU A 36 9.44 -16.12 10.44
CA LEU A 36 9.48 -15.47 11.76
C LEU A 36 9.60 -16.49 12.89
N LEU A 37 8.82 -17.59 12.85
CA LEU A 37 8.88 -18.64 13.85
C LEU A 37 10.25 -19.35 13.87
N ASP A 38 10.86 -19.52 12.71
CA ASP A 38 12.20 -20.12 12.56
C ASP A 38 13.32 -19.15 12.98
N GLY A 39 13.02 -17.89 13.33
CA GLY A 39 14.00 -16.87 13.67
C GLY A 39 14.88 -16.46 12.48
N ARG A 40 14.40 -16.60 11.23
CA ARG A 40 15.16 -16.23 10.03
C ARG A 40 15.27 -14.72 9.92
N SER A 41 16.42 -14.23 9.42
CA SER A 41 16.62 -12.82 9.11
C SER A 41 16.29 -12.55 7.64
N GLY A 42 15.52 -11.49 7.37
CA GLY A 42 15.32 -10.95 6.03
C GLY A 42 16.40 -9.96 5.60
N ILE A 43 17.36 -9.65 6.47
CA ILE A 43 18.47 -8.75 6.14
C ILE A 43 19.53 -9.52 5.36
N ARG A 44 19.90 -8.97 4.20
CA ARG A 44 20.88 -9.57 3.29
C ARG A 44 21.70 -8.51 2.59
N LEU A 45 22.77 -8.93 1.87
CA LEU A 45 23.54 -8.04 1.02
C LEU A 45 22.62 -7.45 -0.06
N LEU A 46 22.72 -6.15 -0.26
CA LEU A 46 21.99 -5.44 -1.31
C LEU A 46 22.83 -5.46 -2.59
N GLU A 47 22.26 -5.97 -3.66
CA GLU A 47 22.90 -6.05 -5.00
C GLU A 47 22.40 -4.91 -5.92
N ASP A 48 21.76 -3.89 -5.36
CA ASP A 48 21.27 -2.74 -6.10
C ASP A 48 22.42 -1.90 -6.69
N GLU A 49 22.32 -1.55 -7.97
CA GLU A 49 23.32 -0.76 -8.67
C GLU A 49 23.61 0.60 -7.99
N SER A 50 22.59 1.19 -7.38
CA SER A 50 22.72 2.47 -6.66
C SER A 50 23.70 2.39 -5.49
N ILE A 51 23.80 1.24 -4.82
CA ILE A 51 24.75 0.99 -3.72
C ILE A 51 26.18 1.18 -4.20
N THR A 52 26.51 0.61 -5.37
CA THR A 52 27.84 0.69 -5.95
C THR A 52 28.08 2.06 -6.60
N ARG A 53 27.10 2.57 -7.34
CA ARG A 53 27.17 3.84 -8.05
C ARG A 53 27.46 5.03 -7.13
N TYR A 54 26.85 5.02 -5.93
CA TYR A 54 27.01 6.12 -4.95
C TYR A 54 27.97 5.76 -3.81
N ASP A 55 28.67 4.63 -3.89
CA ASP A 55 29.56 4.11 -2.84
C ASP A 55 28.93 4.20 -1.43
N LEU A 56 27.72 3.68 -1.30
CA LEU A 56 27.00 3.80 -0.05
C LEU A 56 27.68 2.98 1.06
N PRO A 57 27.81 3.54 2.27
CA PRO A 57 28.50 2.86 3.38
C PRO A 57 27.71 1.68 3.93
N VAL A 58 26.37 1.65 3.75
CA VAL A 58 25.50 0.55 4.16
C VAL A 58 25.15 -0.28 2.95
N ARG A 59 25.46 -1.57 3.00
CA ARG A 59 25.30 -2.52 1.91
C ARG A 59 24.39 -3.70 2.27
N ILE A 60 23.69 -3.61 3.38
CA ILE A 60 22.74 -4.63 3.81
C ILE A 60 21.36 -4.01 4.07
N GLY A 61 20.30 -4.77 3.81
CA GLY A 61 18.91 -4.35 4.03
C GLY A 61 17.92 -5.46 3.81
N GLY A 62 16.67 -5.20 4.11
CA GLY A 62 15.55 -6.10 3.85
C GLY A 62 14.87 -5.71 2.54
N HIS A 63 15.22 -6.38 1.44
CA HIS A 63 14.50 -6.26 0.17
C HIS A 63 13.39 -7.30 0.07
N LEU A 64 12.31 -6.96 -0.59
CA LEU A 64 11.26 -7.92 -0.94
C LEU A 64 11.83 -9.05 -1.79
N LEU A 65 11.22 -10.24 -1.68
CA LEU A 65 11.65 -11.44 -2.39
C LEU A 65 11.05 -11.59 -3.79
N GLU A 66 10.13 -10.70 -4.14
CA GLU A 66 9.45 -10.72 -5.44
C GLU A 66 9.48 -9.36 -6.11
N THR A 67 9.29 -9.37 -7.40
CA THR A 67 8.90 -8.23 -8.23
C THR A 67 7.41 -8.35 -8.56
N PHE A 68 6.80 -7.26 -9.00
CA PHE A 68 5.35 -7.22 -9.26
C PHE A 68 5.02 -7.12 -10.75
N ASP A 69 6.01 -6.84 -11.57
CA ASP A 69 5.85 -6.49 -12.98
C ASP A 69 5.26 -7.64 -13.81
N ASP A 70 5.57 -8.88 -13.46
CA ASP A 70 5.03 -10.10 -14.10
C ASP A 70 3.54 -10.37 -13.81
N GLN A 71 2.97 -9.66 -12.83
CA GLN A 71 1.58 -9.76 -12.39
C GLN A 71 0.73 -8.57 -12.82
N LEU A 72 1.31 -7.67 -13.61
CA LEU A 72 0.71 -6.42 -14.07
C LEU A 72 0.75 -6.35 -15.61
N SER A 73 -0.15 -5.57 -16.18
CA SER A 73 -0.09 -5.23 -17.60
C SER A 73 1.08 -4.29 -17.90
N GLU A 74 1.54 -4.25 -19.15
CA GLU A 74 2.58 -3.31 -19.59
C GLU A 74 2.22 -1.86 -19.24
N HIS A 75 0.96 -1.48 -19.42
CA HIS A 75 0.45 -0.16 -19.06
C HIS A 75 0.60 0.13 -17.56
N GLU A 76 0.25 -0.82 -16.69
CA GLU A 76 0.40 -0.65 -15.25
C GLU A 76 1.89 -0.54 -14.84
N VAL A 77 2.75 -1.33 -15.45
CA VAL A 77 4.20 -1.25 -15.21
C VAL A 77 4.77 0.10 -15.64
N GLU A 78 4.31 0.64 -16.75
CA GLU A 78 4.77 1.93 -17.28
C GLU A 78 4.29 3.12 -16.43
N HIS A 79 3.01 3.09 -16.00
CA HIS A 79 2.34 4.25 -15.40
C HIS A 79 2.16 4.18 -13.88
N LEU A 80 2.65 3.16 -13.22
CA LEU A 80 2.61 3.02 -11.76
C LEU A 80 4.02 3.04 -11.16
N SER A 81 4.17 3.76 -10.05
CA SER A 81 5.39 3.67 -9.23
C SER A 81 5.50 2.31 -8.54
N TYR A 82 6.68 1.99 -8.02
CA TYR A 82 6.90 0.71 -7.35
C TYR A 82 5.90 0.42 -6.23
N VAL A 83 5.63 1.41 -5.36
CA VAL A 83 4.65 1.25 -4.27
C VAL A 83 3.22 1.07 -4.77
N GLN A 84 2.86 1.71 -5.88
CA GLN A 84 1.55 1.51 -6.51
C GLN A 84 1.43 0.10 -7.10
N ARG A 85 2.44 -0.40 -7.82
CA ARG A 85 2.48 -1.78 -8.34
C ARG A 85 2.31 -2.80 -7.22
N MET A 86 3.05 -2.64 -6.13
CA MET A 86 2.91 -3.48 -4.94
C MET A 86 1.48 -3.44 -4.37
N ALA A 87 0.91 -2.25 -4.19
CA ALA A 87 -0.45 -2.09 -3.68
C ALA A 87 -1.50 -2.74 -4.58
N MET A 88 -1.36 -2.61 -5.92
CA MET A 88 -2.25 -3.24 -6.88
C MET A 88 -2.23 -4.77 -6.79
N VAL A 89 -1.04 -5.36 -6.80
CA VAL A 89 -0.89 -6.82 -6.70
C VAL A 89 -1.42 -7.34 -5.36
N LEU A 90 -1.05 -6.70 -4.25
CA LEU A 90 -1.52 -7.12 -2.93
C LEU A 90 -3.02 -6.90 -2.74
N SER A 91 -3.60 -5.84 -3.30
CA SER A 91 -5.06 -5.62 -3.26
C SER A 91 -5.83 -6.71 -4.02
N ARG A 92 -5.30 -7.19 -5.14
CA ARG A 92 -5.87 -8.30 -5.90
C ARG A 92 -5.76 -9.63 -5.13
N ARG A 93 -4.64 -9.84 -4.42
CA ARG A 93 -4.42 -11.03 -3.58
C ARG A 93 -5.36 -11.03 -2.38
N VAL A 94 -5.44 -9.93 -1.62
CA VAL A 94 -6.32 -9.85 -0.44
C VAL A 94 -7.79 -9.96 -0.81
N TRP A 95 -8.20 -9.45 -1.97
CA TRP A 95 -9.57 -9.57 -2.45
C TRP A 95 -9.95 -11.02 -2.73
N ARG A 96 -9.05 -11.78 -3.37
CA ARG A 96 -9.23 -13.23 -3.59
C ARG A 96 -9.24 -14.01 -2.27
N ASP A 97 -8.33 -13.70 -1.36
CA ASP A 97 -8.26 -14.34 -0.04
C ASP A 97 -9.53 -14.11 0.78
N ALA A 98 -10.14 -12.93 0.67
CA ALA A 98 -11.43 -12.60 1.27
C ALA A 98 -12.63 -13.30 0.59
N GLY A 99 -12.43 -14.13 -0.44
CA GLY A 99 -13.50 -14.83 -1.17
C GLY A 99 -14.21 -13.96 -2.21
N GLU A 100 -13.57 -12.91 -2.72
CA GLU A 100 -14.10 -11.99 -3.74
C GLU A 100 -15.48 -11.44 -3.36
N PRO A 101 -15.60 -10.73 -2.23
CA PRO A 101 -16.88 -10.33 -1.68
C PRO A 101 -17.68 -9.46 -2.65
N ASP A 102 -18.98 -9.76 -2.78
CA ASP A 102 -19.93 -8.88 -3.47
C ASP A 102 -20.29 -7.71 -2.55
N VAL A 103 -19.98 -6.49 -3.00
CA VAL A 103 -20.22 -5.26 -2.23
C VAL A 103 -20.67 -4.13 -3.14
N ASP A 104 -21.63 -3.32 -2.67
CA ASP A 104 -21.91 -2.04 -3.31
C ASP A 104 -20.63 -1.18 -3.29
N THR A 105 -20.09 -0.86 -4.45
CA THR A 105 -18.85 -0.09 -4.56
C THR A 105 -18.93 1.27 -3.86
N ARG A 106 -20.11 1.85 -3.72
CA ARG A 106 -20.36 3.06 -2.92
C ARG A 106 -20.15 2.84 -1.42
N ARG A 107 -20.06 1.58 -0.98
CA ARG A 107 -19.84 1.14 0.40
C ARG A 107 -18.48 0.48 0.60
N LEU A 108 -17.63 0.48 -0.44
CA LEU A 108 -16.26 0.01 -0.40
C LEU A 108 -15.31 1.19 -0.15
N ALA A 109 -14.47 1.09 0.86
CA ALA A 109 -13.43 2.05 1.17
C ALA A 109 -12.03 1.50 0.87
N VAL A 110 -11.06 2.40 0.66
CA VAL A 110 -9.64 2.06 0.57
C VAL A 110 -8.84 2.95 1.53
N SER A 111 -7.98 2.34 2.33
CA SER A 111 -7.12 3.05 3.27
C SER A 111 -5.73 2.42 3.32
N ILE A 112 -4.82 2.87 2.44
CA ILE A 112 -3.46 2.33 2.32
C ILE A 112 -2.46 3.43 2.68
N GLY A 113 -1.74 3.22 3.78
CA GLY A 113 -0.71 4.13 4.24
C GLY A 113 0.60 3.96 3.48
N THR A 114 1.35 5.05 3.35
CA THR A 114 2.70 5.03 2.76
C THR A 114 3.66 5.91 3.56
N GLY A 115 4.93 5.52 3.62
CA GLY A 115 5.96 6.35 4.27
C GLY A 115 6.32 7.58 3.45
N ALA A 116 6.43 7.44 2.14
CA ALA A 116 6.92 8.49 1.25
C ALA A 116 6.29 8.48 -0.16
N GLY A 117 5.37 7.56 -0.44
CA GLY A 117 4.84 7.39 -1.80
C GLY A 117 5.89 6.88 -2.79
N GLY A 118 5.75 7.25 -4.05
CA GLY A 118 6.67 6.88 -5.13
C GLY A 118 7.84 7.86 -5.27
N VAL A 119 8.61 8.07 -4.20
CA VAL A 119 9.69 9.06 -4.15
C VAL A 119 10.75 8.86 -5.25
N GLU A 120 10.99 7.64 -5.69
CA GLU A 120 11.89 7.32 -6.80
C GLU A 120 11.50 8.05 -8.10
N ARG A 121 10.19 8.24 -8.32
CA ARG A 121 9.68 8.94 -9.51
C ARG A 121 10.04 10.42 -9.50
N LEU A 122 10.07 11.02 -8.32
CA LEU A 122 10.52 12.41 -8.20
C LEU A 122 12.01 12.54 -8.51
N VAL A 123 12.83 11.58 -8.06
CA VAL A 123 14.27 11.57 -8.35
C VAL A 123 14.53 11.40 -9.85
N PHE A 124 13.85 10.45 -10.50
CA PHE A 124 13.98 10.24 -11.95
C PHE A 124 13.52 11.48 -12.74
N ALA A 125 12.38 12.06 -12.38
CA ALA A 125 11.90 13.28 -13.03
C ALA A 125 12.86 14.47 -12.86
N TYR A 126 13.56 14.56 -11.74
CA TYR A 126 14.60 15.57 -11.54
C TYR A 126 15.80 15.33 -12.46
N ASP A 127 16.24 14.09 -12.61
CA ASP A 127 17.31 13.73 -13.53
C ASP A 127 16.90 14.03 -15.00
N ASP A 128 15.68 13.67 -15.40
CA ASP A 128 15.13 13.96 -16.72
C ASP A 128 15.06 15.46 -17.00
N LEU A 129 14.54 16.23 -16.02
CA LEU A 129 14.51 17.69 -16.10
C LEU A 129 15.92 18.29 -16.32
N ARG A 130 16.90 17.75 -15.63
CA ARG A 130 18.30 18.20 -15.73
C ARG A 130 18.93 17.83 -17.07
N ALA A 131 18.58 16.68 -17.63
CA ALA A 131 19.15 16.17 -18.88
C ALA A 131 18.49 16.78 -20.12
N GLY A 132 17.15 16.93 -20.13
CA GLY A 132 16.38 17.29 -21.33
C GLY A 132 15.36 18.41 -21.15
N GLY A 133 15.34 19.08 -20.00
CA GLY A 133 14.35 20.13 -19.72
C GLY A 133 12.96 19.57 -19.40
N VAL A 134 11.96 20.46 -19.33
CA VAL A 134 10.60 20.09 -18.93
C VAL A 134 9.95 19.08 -19.88
N GLU A 135 10.32 19.08 -21.14
CA GLU A 135 9.78 18.18 -22.18
C GLU A 135 10.22 16.71 -21.97
N ALA A 136 11.30 16.48 -21.19
CA ALA A 136 11.78 15.13 -20.87
C ALA A 136 11.06 14.54 -19.65
N VAL A 137 10.38 15.35 -18.84
CA VAL A 137 9.68 14.88 -17.64
C VAL A 137 8.37 14.20 -18.02
N ALA A 138 8.18 12.95 -17.55
CA ALA A 138 6.96 12.19 -17.82
C ALA A 138 5.71 12.91 -17.27
N PRO A 139 4.60 13.02 -18.03
CA PRO A 139 3.39 13.74 -17.60
C PRO A 139 2.74 13.16 -16.35
N ASP A 140 2.90 11.86 -16.12
CA ASP A 140 2.34 11.10 -15.00
C ASP A 140 3.25 11.03 -13.77
N THR A 141 4.38 11.75 -13.79
CA THR A 141 5.30 11.84 -12.63
C THR A 141 4.57 12.16 -11.33
N VAL A 142 3.65 13.16 -11.35
CA VAL A 142 2.95 13.59 -10.13
C VAL A 142 2.01 12.51 -9.59
N PRO A 143 1.10 11.91 -10.37
CA PRO A 143 0.30 10.77 -9.92
C PRO A 143 1.12 9.59 -9.39
N MET A 144 2.28 9.33 -9.98
CA MET A 144 3.18 8.25 -9.54
C MET A 144 3.92 8.56 -8.24
N TYR A 145 4.24 9.84 -8.01
CA TYR A 145 5.03 10.29 -6.86
C TYR A 145 4.19 10.47 -5.59
N VAL A 146 2.97 11.03 -5.69
CA VAL A 146 2.21 11.43 -4.50
C VAL A 146 1.94 10.27 -3.54
N PRO A 147 1.99 10.50 -2.23
CA PRO A 147 1.74 9.44 -1.24
C PRO A 147 0.39 8.74 -1.40
N SER A 148 -0.64 9.46 -1.87
CA SER A 148 -1.97 8.89 -2.14
C SER A 148 -2.03 7.96 -3.35
N GLY A 149 -0.97 7.87 -4.14
CA GLY A 149 -0.96 7.08 -5.39
C GLY A 149 -1.36 5.63 -5.19
N ALA A 150 -0.85 4.96 -4.14
CA ALA A 150 -1.18 3.57 -3.83
C ALA A 150 -2.67 3.37 -3.53
N SER A 151 -3.24 4.16 -2.62
CA SER A 151 -4.67 4.11 -2.29
C SER A 151 -5.55 4.44 -3.50
N THR A 152 -5.15 5.46 -4.27
CA THR A 152 -5.90 5.92 -5.44
C THR A 152 -5.92 4.85 -6.54
N ALA A 153 -4.79 4.22 -6.85
CA ALA A 153 -4.71 3.16 -7.86
C ALA A 153 -5.66 1.99 -7.51
N VAL A 154 -5.63 1.53 -6.28
CA VAL A 154 -6.52 0.47 -5.79
C VAL A 154 -7.98 0.90 -5.80
N ALA A 155 -8.27 2.14 -5.37
CA ALA A 155 -9.64 2.66 -5.34
C ALA A 155 -10.25 2.80 -6.73
N VAL A 156 -9.46 3.23 -7.72
CA VAL A 156 -9.89 3.32 -9.12
C VAL A 156 -10.20 1.93 -9.69
N GLU A 157 -9.30 0.97 -9.50
CA GLU A 157 -9.53 -0.41 -9.95
C GLU A 157 -10.80 -1.02 -9.37
N ARG A 158 -11.05 -0.79 -8.08
CA ARG A 158 -12.20 -1.35 -7.34
C ARG A 158 -13.46 -0.51 -7.40
N HIS A 159 -13.41 0.65 -8.05
CA HIS A 159 -14.51 1.63 -8.07
C HIS A 159 -14.99 2.00 -6.65
N ALA A 160 -14.05 2.09 -5.70
CA ALA A 160 -14.35 2.36 -4.30
C ALA A 160 -14.91 3.78 -4.11
N GLY A 161 -16.14 3.88 -3.59
CA GLY A 161 -16.89 5.14 -3.47
C GLY A 161 -17.16 5.59 -2.03
N ALA A 162 -16.83 4.77 -1.02
CA ALA A 162 -17.05 5.14 0.39
C ALA A 162 -15.95 6.05 0.96
N GLY A 163 -14.81 6.13 0.29
CA GLY A 163 -13.70 7.01 0.67
C GLY A 163 -12.34 6.41 0.38
N VAL A 164 -11.37 7.29 0.14
CA VAL A 164 -9.96 6.92 -0.12
C VAL A 164 -9.09 7.69 0.85
N PHE A 165 -8.34 6.95 1.68
CA PHE A 165 -7.48 7.50 2.71
C PHE A 165 -6.05 7.04 2.53
N THR A 166 -5.11 7.93 2.83
CA THR A 166 -3.69 7.61 2.80
C THR A 166 -3.02 8.23 4.02
N PRO A 167 -2.97 7.54 5.13
CA PRO A 167 -2.16 7.98 6.26
C PRO A 167 -0.68 8.04 5.86
N VAL A 168 0.00 9.11 6.28
CA VAL A 168 1.43 9.33 6.03
C VAL A 168 2.09 9.68 7.36
N SER A 169 2.39 8.66 8.13
CA SER A 169 2.99 8.74 9.47
C SER A 169 4.23 7.87 9.59
N ALA A 170 5.03 7.86 8.53
CA ALA A 170 6.26 7.07 8.44
C ALA A 170 6.00 5.58 8.75
N CYS A 171 6.69 4.99 9.72
CA CYS A 171 6.56 3.57 10.07
C CYS A 171 5.17 3.17 10.60
N ALA A 172 4.35 4.12 11.04
CA ALA A 172 3.01 3.87 11.57
C ALA A 172 1.91 3.89 10.49
N SER A 173 2.24 4.28 9.24
CA SER A 173 1.26 4.52 8.17
C SER A 173 0.33 3.32 7.92
N GLY A 174 0.88 2.10 7.89
CA GLY A 174 0.09 0.88 7.69
C GLY A 174 -0.91 0.63 8.82
N SER A 175 -0.49 0.78 10.08
CA SER A 175 -1.37 0.64 11.23
C SER A 175 -2.45 1.72 11.26
N GLU A 176 -2.13 2.95 10.88
CA GLU A 176 -3.11 4.02 10.74
C GLU A 176 -4.09 3.77 9.60
N GLY A 177 -3.62 3.14 8.50
CA GLY A 177 -4.49 2.69 7.41
C GLY A 177 -5.58 1.73 7.90
N VAL A 178 -5.21 0.75 8.70
CA VAL A 178 -6.15 -0.19 9.34
C VAL A 178 -7.10 0.54 10.30
N ALA A 179 -6.58 1.45 11.12
CA ALA A 179 -7.40 2.22 12.06
C ALA A 179 -8.40 3.15 11.36
N ALA A 180 -8.02 3.76 10.24
CA ALA A 180 -8.92 4.59 9.45
C ALA A 180 -10.04 3.75 8.82
N ALA A 181 -9.71 2.60 8.24
CA ALA A 181 -10.68 1.65 7.69
C ALA A 181 -11.69 1.18 8.76
N TRP A 182 -11.20 0.79 9.94
CA TRP A 182 -12.05 0.42 11.06
C TRP A 182 -13.04 1.52 11.42
N ARG A 183 -12.58 2.78 11.50
CA ARG A 183 -13.44 3.93 11.81
C ARG A 183 -14.56 4.10 10.77
N GLN A 184 -14.26 3.98 9.49
CA GLN A 184 -15.26 4.12 8.43
C GLN A 184 -16.37 3.08 8.55
N ILE A 185 -16.01 1.82 8.85
CA ILE A 185 -16.99 0.74 9.05
C ILE A 185 -17.81 1.00 10.32
N VAL A 186 -17.18 1.35 11.43
CA VAL A 186 -17.87 1.61 12.71
C VAL A 186 -18.82 2.82 12.61
N LEU A 187 -18.46 3.84 11.84
CA LEU A 187 -19.32 5.01 11.60
C LEU A 187 -20.43 4.71 10.59
N GLY A 188 -20.42 3.56 9.94
CA GLY A 188 -21.41 3.19 8.93
C GLY A 188 -21.18 3.89 7.58
N GLU A 189 -19.98 4.39 7.31
CA GLU A 189 -19.60 5.01 6.05
C GLU A 189 -19.24 3.95 4.99
N ALA A 190 -18.65 2.83 5.41
CA ALA A 190 -18.30 1.69 4.57
C ALA A 190 -18.83 0.37 5.17
N ASP A 191 -18.99 -0.65 4.33
CA ASP A 191 -19.29 -2.03 4.73
C ASP A 191 -18.03 -2.90 4.65
N ILE A 192 -17.18 -2.62 3.67
CA ILE A 192 -15.88 -3.30 3.48
C ILE A 192 -14.81 -2.22 3.24
N ALA A 193 -13.60 -2.50 3.70
CA ALA A 193 -12.45 -1.66 3.41
C ALA A 193 -11.22 -2.52 3.07
N ILE A 194 -10.51 -2.14 1.99
CA ILE A 194 -9.16 -2.62 1.71
C ILE A 194 -8.19 -1.69 2.45
N CYS A 195 -7.37 -2.23 3.34
CA CYS A 195 -6.51 -1.40 4.17
C CYS A 195 -5.16 -2.04 4.45
N GLY A 196 -4.18 -1.20 4.84
CA GLY A 196 -2.82 -1.63 5.17
C GLY A 196 -1.79 -0.56 4.83
N GLY A 197 -0.56 -0.96 4.48
CA GLY A 197 0.53 -0.09 4.08
C GLY A 197 1.90 -0.71 4.31
#